data_97bf0d965c64a6242fa49317e4db5732
#
_entry.id   97bf0d965c64a6242fa49317e4db5732
#
_cell.length_a   1.000
_cell.length_b   1.000
_cell.length_c   1.000
_cell.angle_alpha   90.00
_cell.angle_beta   90.00
_cell.angle_gamma   90.00
#
_symmetry.space_group_name_H-M   'P 1'
#
loop_
_entity.id
_entity.type
_entity.pdbx_description
1 polymer ?
#
loop_
_entity_poly.entity_id
_entity_poly.type
_entity_poly.pdbx_seq_one_letter_code
_entity_poly.pdbx_strand_id
1 'polypeptide(L)'
;MTSVVPEGRPLLRLEVRNAQTPIERKPPWIRTRLRTGPEYQDVKSLVHGAGLHTVCEEAGCPNIFECWEDREATFLIGGDVCTRRCDFCQIDSGRPTPLDQDEPRRVAESVRTMGLRYATVTGVARDDLADGGAWLYAQTIREIHALSPGTGVEVLIPDFGGHADQLDEVFAAAPEVLAHNLETVPRIFRRIRPAFRYERSLDVLRQARAAGLVTKSNLILGLGETPDEVHEAMRDLRAAGCELLTVTQYLRPTPRHHPVERWVRPEEFLDWERAGAELGFSGVMSGPLVRSSYRAGRLYQQAVTARDAAHGAMSDVPESVPENSHGQ
;
A
#
# COMPACT_ATOMS: atom_id res chain seq x y z
N MET A 1 9.77 25.38 17.86
CA MET A 1 9.63 24.21 16.99
C MET A 1 9.68 24.71 15.56
N THR A 2 10.83 24.61 14.93
CA THR A 2 11.08 25.09 13.58
C THR A 2 10.28 24.20 12.60
N SER A 3 9.41 24.82 11.79
CA SER A 3 8.75 24.17 10.69
C SER A 3 9.84 23.69 9.72
N VAL A 4 10.03 22.38 9.61
CA VAL A 4 10.89 21.82 8.58
C VAL A 4 10.16 22.01 7.25
N VAL A 5 10.47 23.11 6.60
CA VAL A 5 10.14 23.38 5.20
C VAL A 5 11.37 22.97 4.41
N PRO A 6 11.25 22.24 3.32
CA PRO A 6 12.38 22.03 2.41
C PRO A 6 12.97 23.38 2.05
N GLU A 7 14.26 23.55 2.23
CA GLU A 7 14.93 24.84 2.05
C GLU A 7 14.60 25.43 0.68
N GLY A 8 14.01 26.60 0.66
CA GLY A 8 13.82 27.45 -0.53
C GLY A 8 12.48 27.36 -1.27
N ARG A 9 11.53 26.49 -0.87
CA ARG A 9 10.20 26.44 -1.51
C ARG A 9 9.16 27.24 -0.71
N PRO A 10 8.41 28.18 -1.35
CA PRO A 10 7.28 28.84 -0.68
C PRO A 10 6.16 27.83 -0.38
N LEU A 11 5.51 27.98 0.78
CA LEU A 11 4.34 27.17 1.14
C LEU A 11 3.18 27.44 0.16
N LEU A 12 2.49 26.38 -0.23
CA LEU A 12 1.24 26.50 -0.99
C LEU A 12 0.14 27.06 -0.08
N ARG A 13 -0.89 27.69 -0.67
CA ARG A 13 -2.03 28.24 0.08
C ARG A 13 -2.69 27.20 1.01
N LEU A 14 -2.76 25.96 0.56
CA LEU A 14 -3.30 24.86 1.37
C LEU A 14 -2.40 24.56 2.58
N GLU A 15 -1.09 24.53 2.39
CA GLU A 15 -0.12 24.30 3.47
C GLU A 15 -0.16 25.41 4.52
N VAL A 16 -0.27 26.67 4.08
CA VAL A 16 -0.45 27.83 4.97
C VAL A 16 -1.75 27.69 5.78
N ARG A 17 -2.84 27.27 5.14
CA ARG A 17 -4.12 27.04 5.82
C ARG A 17 -4.01 25.90 6.83
N ASN A 18 -3.45 24.77 6.44
CA ASN A 18 -3.27 23.62 7.31
C ASN A 18 -2.42 23.98 8.54
N ALA A 19 -1.35 24.77 8.35
CA ALA A 19 -0.45 25.20 9.42
C ALA A 19 -1.12 26.06 10.53
N GLN A 20 -2.30 26.59 10.27
CA GLN A 20 -3.09 27.31 11.28
C GLN A 20 -3.71 26.38 12.33
N THR A 21 -3.87 25.09 12.03
CA THR A 21 -4.38 24.10 12.96
C THR A 21 -3.22 23.46 13.73
N PRO A 22 -3.14 23.60 15.06
CA PRO A 22 -2.09 22.97 15.87
C PRO A 22 -2.07 21.45 15.71
N ILE A 23 -0.90 20.83 15.92
CA ILE A 23 -0.81 19.37 16.04
C ILE A 23 -1.25 18.99 17.46
N GLU A 24 -2.32 18.25 17.55
CA GLU A 24 -2.83 17.72 18.81
C GLU A 24 -1.96 16.57 19.34
N ARG A 25 -2.03 16.38 20.66
CA ARG A 25 -1.40 15.22 21.29
C ARG A 25 -2.11 13.95 20.88
N LYS A 26 -1.34 12.95 20.41
CA LYS A 26 -1.87 11.63 20.08
C LYS A 26 -2.57 11.00 21.30
N PRO A 27 -3.74 10.36 21.10
CA PRO A 27 -4.44 9.67 22.18
C PRO A 27 -3.65 8.47 22.72
N PRO A 28 -3.99 7.96 23.93
CA PRO A 28 -3.22 6.91 24.58
C PRO A 28 -3.10 5.60 23.79
N TRP A 29 -4.07 5.29 22.94
CA TRP A 29 -4.07 4.07 22.12
C TRP A 29 -3.18 4.15 20.87
N ILE A 30 -2.69 5.34 20.51
CA ILE A 30 -1.68 5.51 19.45
C ILE A 30 -0.29 5.39 20.10
N ARG A 31 0.08 4.17 20.48
CA ARG A 31 1.37 3.87 21.10
C ARG A 31 1.94 2.59 20.53
N THR A 32 3.18 2.66 20.06
CA THR A 32 3.96 1.50 19.61
C THR A 32 4.53 0.76 20.82
N ARG A 33 4.44 -0.56 20.80
CA ARG A 33 5.17 -1.43 21.74
C ARG A 33 6.51 -1.78 21.11
N LEU A 34 7.58 -1.43 21.78
CA LEU A 34 8.92 -1.86 21.38
C LEU A 34 9.05 -3.35 21.64
N ARG A 35 9.23 -4.14 20.60
CA ARG A 35 9.54 -5.57 20.65
C ARG A 35 10.75 -5.81 19.77
N THR A 36 11.88 -6.15 20.41
CA THR A 36 13.13 -6.44 19.72
C THR A 36 13.44 -7.92 19.88
N GLY A 37 12.89 -8.73 18.99
CA GLY A 37 13.21 -10.16 18.92
C GLY A 37 14.52 -10.43 18.17
N PRO A 38 14.95 -11.70 18.07
CA PRO A 38 16.20 -12.09 17.43
C PRO A 38 16.20 -11.75 15.92
N GLU A 39 15.09 -11.98 15.22
CA GLU A 39 14.96 -11.71 13.78
C GLU A 39 15.06 -10.21 13.49
N TYR A 40 14.44 -9.36 14.31
CA TYR A 40 14.58 -7.90 14.22
C TYR A 40 16.03 -7.45 14.36
N GLN A 41 16.78 -7.99 15.34
CA GLN A 41 18.17 -7.62 15.59
C GLN A 41 19.07 -8.06 14.42
N ASP A 42 18.80 -9.23 13.86
CA ASP A 42 19.52 -9.76 12.72
C ASP A 42 19.28 -8.88 11.47
N VAL A 43 18.02 -8.63 11.11
CA VAL A 43 17.65 -7.73 10.00
C VAL A 43 18.27 -6.34 10.18
N LYS A 44 18.20 -5.78 11.39
CA LYS A 44 18.81 -4.48 11.70
C LYS A 44 20.32 -4.48 11.49
N SER A 45 21.00 -5.53 11.92
CA SER A 45 22.44 -5.66 11.75
C SER A 45 22.83 -5.78 10.28
N LEU A 46 22.03 -6.51 9.47
CA LEU A 46 22.23 -6.65 8.03
C LEU A 46 22.02 -5.30 7.32
N VAL A 47 20.95 -4.58 7.64
CA VAL A 47 20.66 -3.25 7.05
C VAL A 47 21.81 -2.29 7.31
N HIS A 48 22.25 -2.16 8.56
CA HIS A 48 23.32 -1.23 8.91
C HIS A 48 24.70 -1.68 8.40
N GLY A 49 24.99 -2.98 8.45
CA GLY A 49 26.26 -3.54 7.98
C GLY A 49 26.47 -3.44 6.48
N ALA A 50 25.37 -3.48 5.71
CA ALA A 50 25.40 -3.38 4.25
C ALA A 50 25.08 -1.95 3.72
N GLY A 51 24.84 -0.97 4.60
CA GLY A 51 24.49 0.40 4.21
C GLY A 51 23.19 0.49 3.43
N LEU A 52 22.20 -0.35 3.77
CA LEU A 52 20.91 -0.40 3.08
C LEU A 52 19.95 0.65 3.62
N HIS A 53 19.02 1.11 2.75
CA HIS A 53 17.98 2.08 3.07
C HIS A 53 16.60 1.44 3.01
N THR A 54 15.82 1.61 4.08
CA THR A 54 14.44 1.11 4.13
C THR A 54 13.48 2.23 4.54
N VAL A 55 12.30 2.27 3.94
CA VAL A 55 11.18 3.15 4.37
C VAL A 55 10.85 2.93 5.85
N CYS A 56 11.06 1.69 6.33
CA CYS A 56 10.79 1.34 7.72
C CYS A 56 11.60 2.19 8.71
N GLU A 57 12.88 2.47 8.42
CA GLU A 57 13.72 3.33 9.24
C GLU A 57 13.55 4.81 8.90
N GLU A 58 13.61 5.18 7.62
CA GLU A 58 13.59 6.58 7.16
C GLU A 58 12.27 7.29 7.50
N ALA A 59 11.14 6.59 7.39
CA ALA A 59 9.84 7.12 7.78
C ALA A 59 9.51 6.93 9.27
N GLY A 60 10.42 6.36 10.08
CA GLY A 60 10.17 6.10 11.50
C GLY A 60 8.92 5.25 11.73
N CYS A 61 8.76 4.18 10.94
CA CYS A 61 7.56 3.36 10.94
C CYS A 61 7.33 2.72 12.32
N PRO A 62 6.17 2.90 12.96
CA PRO A 62 5.90 2.34 14.28
C PRO A 62 5.88 0.81 14.31
N ASN A 63 5.75 0.16 13.15
CA ASN A 63 5.59 -1.27 13.01
C ASN A 63 6.90 -2.01 12.65
N ILE A 64 8.01 -1.30 12.53
CA ILE A 64 9.31 -1.85 12.12
C ILE A 64 9.70 -3.09 12.94
N PHE A 65 9.44 -3.07 14.25
CA PHE A 65 9.78 -4.17 15.15
C PHE A 65 9.03 -5.46 14.83
N GLU A 66 7.76 -5.36 14.44
CA GLU A 66 6.94 -6.52 14.14
C GLU A 66 7.18 -7.02 12.71
N CYS A 67 7.29 -6.11 11.73
CA CYS A 67 7.55 -6.49 10.35
C CYS A 67 8.93 -7.14 10.18
N TRP A 68 9.96 -6.57 10.79
CA TRP A 68 11.30 -7.15 10.71
C TRP A 68 11.44 -8.48 11.47
N GLU A 69 10.67 -8.66 12.56
CA GLU A 69 10.57 -9.97 13.21
C GLU A 69 9.90 -11.02 12.31
N ASP A 70 8.97 -10.60 11.46
CA ASP A 70 8.35 -11.46 10.44
C ASP A 70 9.22 -11.61 9.15
N ARG A 71 10.40 -10.99 9.09
CA ARG A 71 11.25 -10.90 7.88
C ARG A 71 10.52 -10.23 6.71
N GLU A 72 9.82 -9.14 6.99
CA GLU A 72 9.13 -8.30 6.01
C GLU A 72 9.69 -6.87 6.06
N ALA A 73 9.94 -6.27 4.90
CA ALA A 73 10.40 -4.88 4.79
C ALA A 73 9.73 -4.15 3.62
N THR A 74 9.77 -2.82 3.68
CA THR A 74 9.23 -1.95 2.64
C THR A 74 10.35 -1.08 2.07
N PHE A 75 10.51 -1.11 0.75
CA PHE A 75 11.47 -0.30 0.00
C PHE A 75 10.76 0.85 -0.72
N LEU A 76 11.40 2.01 -0.74
CA LEU A 76 11.00 3.15 -1.56
C LEU A 76 11.89 3.21 -2.79
N ILE A 77 11.30 3.26 -3.98
CA ILE A 77 12.02 3.34 -5.24
C ILE A 77 11.69 4.62 -6.00
N GLY A 78 12.55 4.99 -6.95
CA GLY A 78 12.38 6.16 -7.80
C GLY A 78 12.89 7.46 -7.18
N GLY A 79 13.63 7.36 -6.07
CA GLY A 79 14.19 8.50 -5.34
C GLY A 79 13.31 8.96 -4.17
N ASP A 80 13.61 10.13 -3.61
CA ASP A 80 13.04 10.72 -2.40
C ASP A 80 12.06 11.88 -2.67
N VAL A 81 11.93 12.30 -3.94
CA VAL A 81 11.07 13.41 -4.37
C VAL A 81 10.00 12.92 -5.32
N CYS A 82 8.72 13.18 -4.98
CA CYS A 82 7.55 12.78 -5.76
C CYS A 82 7.11 13.92 -6.70
N THR A 83 6.74 13.61 -7.94
CA THR A 83 6.13 14.59 -8.86
C THR A 83 4.73 15.00 -8.42
N ARG A 84 4.07 14.18 -7.58
CA ARG A 84 2.71 14.41 -7.09
C ARG A 84 2.71 14.77 -5.60
N ARG A 85 1.66 15.48 -5.20
CA ARG A 85 1.47 15.87 -3.82
C ARG A 85 0.16 15.32 -3.28
N CYS A 86 0.25 14.46 -2.28
CA CYS A 86 -0.89 14.04 -1.46
C CYS A 86 -0.82 14.78 -0.11
N ASP A 87 -1.96 15.32 0.38
CA ASP A 87 -1.97 16.19 1.55
C ASP A 87 -1.73 15.46 2.89
N PHE A 88 -1.66 14.13 2.84
CA PHE A 88 -1.33 13.26 3.98
C PHE A 88 0.10 12.69 3.93
N CYS A 89 0.78 12.76 2.79
CA CYS A 89 2.03 12.04 2.53
C CYS A 89 3.24 12.86 2.98
N GLN A 90 4.14 12.23 3.72
CA GLN A 90 5.37 12.86 4.22
C GLN A 90 6.42 13.10 3.13
N ILE A 91 6.38 12.34 2.03
CA ILE A 91 7.34 12.46 0.93
C ILE A 91 7.28 13.87 0.33
N ASP A 92 8.43 14.47 0.13
CA ASP A 92 8.56 15.78 -0.48
C ASP A 92 8.15 15.76 -1.95
N SER A 93 7.51 16.86 -2.39
CA SER A 93 7.05 17.00 -3.77
C SER A 93 7.90 18.01 -4.51
N GLY A 94 8.25 17.70 -5.74
CA GLY A 94 9.09 18.58 -6.53
C GLY A 94 9.56 17.94 -7.84
N ARG A 95 10.74 18.33 -8.27
CA ARG A 95 11.42 17.75 -9.41
C ARG A 95 12.38 16.68 -8.92
N PRO A 96 12.14 15.40 -9.24
CA PRO A 96 13.03 14.30 -8.84
C PRO A 96 14.41 14.40 -9.50
N THR A 97 15.38 13.76 -8.91
CA THR A 97 16.69 13.51 -9.52
C THR A 97 16.56 12.56 -10.72
N PRO A 98 17.54 12.51 -11.63
CA PRO A 98 17.57 11.50 -12.69
C PRO A 98 17.36 10.09 -12.17
N LEU A 99 16.65 9.26 -12.96
CA LEU A 99 16.39 7.87 -12.60
C LEU A 99 17.72 7.09 -12.50
N ASP A 100 17.87 6.37 -11.39
CA ASP A 100 18.94 5.42 -11.20
C ASP A 100 18.52 4.04 -11.74
N GLN A 101 19.11 3.63 -12.86
CA GLN A 101 18.76 2.36 -13.51
C GLN A 101 19.31 1.14 -12.76
N ASP A 102 20.26 1.30 -11.84
CA ASP A 102 20.80 0.22 -11.01
C ASP A 102 20.00 0.00 -9.71
N GLU A 103 19.04 0.88 -9.41
CA GLU A 103 18.23 0.80 -8.19
C GLU A 103 17.47 -0.54 -8.06
N PRO A 104 16.82 -1.11 -9.12
CA PRO A 104 16.15 -2.39 -9.04
C PRO A 104 17.04 -3.53 -8.56
N ARG A 105 18.27 -3.61 -9.10
CA ARG A 105 19.26 -4.61 -8.70
C ARG A 105 19.68 -4.45 -7.25
N ARG A 106 19.95 -3.23 -6.80
CA ARG A 106 20.32 -2.97 -5.40
C ARG A 106 19.20 -3.31 -4.42
N VAL A 107 17.94 -3.03 -4.78
CA VAL A 107 16.79 -3.45 -3.97
C VAL A 107 16.74 -4.97 -3.86
N ALA A 108 16.89 -5.69 -4.97
CA ALA A 108 16.87 -7.15 -4.96
C ALA A 108 18.05 -7.76 -4.16
N GLU A 109 19.24 -7.18 -4.26
CA GLU A 109 20.40 -7.55 -3.43
C GLU A 109 20.14 -7.32 -1.95
N SER A 110 19.42 -6.23 -1.60
CA SER A 110 19.01 -5.92 -0.24
C SER A 110 18.01 -6.95 0.30
N VAL A 111 16.99 -7.28 -0.49
CA VAL A 111 15.99 -8.32 -0.17
C VAL A 111 16.67 -9.65 0.13
N ARG A 112 17.62 -10.06 -0.73
CA ARG A 112 18.39 -11.28 -0.54
C ARG A 112 19.26 -11.23 0.72
N THR A 113 19.99 -10.15 0.92
CA THR A 113 20.90 -9.96 2.06
C THR A 113 20.14 -9.98 3.40
N MET A 114 18.97 -9.34 3.44
CA MET A 114 18.09 -9.34 4.62
C MET A 114 17.36 -10.67 4.83
N GLY A 115 17.41 -11.59 3.87
CA GLY A 115 16.70 -12.88 3.91
C GLY A 115 15.19 -12.70 4.08
N LEU A 116 14.60 -11.74 3.36
CA LEU A 116 13.19 -11.42 3.51
C LEU A 116 12.31 -12.55 2.98
N ARG A 117 11.22 -12.82 3.68
CA ARG A 117 10.15 -13.73 3.22
C ARG A 117 9.14 -13.01 2.35
N TYR A 118 8.98 -11.70 2.60
CA TYR A 118 8.06 -10.85 1.87
C TYR A 118 8.63 -9.44 1.76
N ALA A 119 8.63 -8.89 0.56
CA ALA A 119 9.11 -7.56 0.25
C ALA A 119 7.94 -6.70 -0.28
N THR A 120 7.69 -5.55 0.35
CA THR A 120 6.81 -4.54 -0.22
C THR A 120 7.66 -3.49 -0.92
N VAL A 121 7.36 -3.20 -2.17
CA VAL A 121 8.00 -2.15 -2.95
C VAL A 121 6.98 -1.05 -3.21
N THR A 122 7.27 0.15 -2.77
CA THR A 122 6.52 1.36 -3.12
C THR A 122 7.44 2.37 -3.77
N GLY A 123 6.91 3.39 -4.42
CA GLY A 123 7.74 4.39 -5.07
C GLY A 123 7.09 5.76 -5.09
N VAL A 124 7.91 6.75 -5.38
CA VAL A 124 7.43 8.09 -5.70
C VAL A 124 6.81 8.09 -7.10
N ALA A 125 5.82 8.95 -7.35
CA ALA A 125 5.32 9.16 -8.71
C ALA A 125 6.40 9.87 -9.54
N ARG A 126 6.59 9.39 -10.77
CA ARG A 126 7.60 9.86 -11.72
C ARG A 126 6.96 10.30 -13.04
N ASP A 127 5.95 11.22 -12.93
CA ASP A 127 5.29 11.78 -14.13
C ASP A 127 6.26 12.56 -15.05
N ASP A 128 7.50 12.74 -14.61
CA ASP A 128 8.61 13.31 -15.40
C ASP A 128 9.24 12.29 -16.37
N LEU A 129 8.99 10.99 -16.17
CA LEU A 129 9.45 9.92 -17.06
C LEU A 129 8.38 9.58 -18.09
N ALA A 130 8.81 9.15 -19.28
CA ALA A 130 7.91 8.84 -20.39
C ALA A 130 6.96 7.67 -20.08
N ASP A 131 7.41 6.71 -19.25
CA ASP A 131 6.65 5.54 -18.82
C ASP A 131 6.04 5.72 -17.41
N GLY A 132 6.09 6.94 -16.85
CA GLY A 132 5.62 7.19 -15.49
C GLY A 132 6.39 6.43 -14.38
N GLY A 133 7.48 5.75 -14.72
CA GLY A 133 8.29 4.89 -13.85
C GLY A 133 7.81 3.43 -13.81
N ALA A 134 6.97 2.97 -14.75
CA ALA A 134 6.47 1.60 -14.81
C ALA A 134 7.60 0.57 -14.94
N TRP A 135 8.59 0.84 -15.80
CA TRP A 135 9.78 0.02 -15.96
C TRP A 135 10.50 -0.24 -14.61
N LEU A 136 10.62 0.79 -13.78
CA LEU A 136 11.30 0.69 -12.50
C LEU A 136 10.63 -0.34 -11.57
N TYR A 137 9.29 -0.30 -11.46
CA TYR A 137 8.54 -1.30 -10.70
C TYR A 137 8.70 -2.70 -11.29
N ALA A 138 8.48 -2.83 -12.60
CA ALA A 138 8.58 -4.10 -13.30
C ALA A 138 9.96 -4.73 -13.17
N GLN A 139 11.02 -3.93 -13.35
CA GLN A 139 12.39 -4.42 -13.22
C GLN A 139 12.73 -4.80 -11.77
N THR A 140 12.26 -4.03 -10.78
CA THR A 140 12.47 -4.36 -9.36
C THR A 140 11.83 -5.72 -9.00
N ILE A 141 10.61 -5.99 -9.46
CA ILE A 141 9.94 -7.28 -9.27
C ILE A 141 10.77 -8.40 -9.88
N ARG A 142 11.16 -8.26 -11.15
CA ARG A 142 11.95 -9.28 -11.89
C ARG A 142 13.27 -9.58 -11.20
N GLU A 143 13.99 -8.55 -10.76
CA GLU A 143 15.27 -8.70 -10.06
C GLU A 143 15.12 -9.40 -8.70
N ILE A 144 14.06 -9.06 -7.93
CA ILE A 144 13.78 -9.75 -6.66
C ILE A 144 13.47 -11.22 -6.91
N HIS A 145 12.60 -11.56 -7.86
CA HIS A 145 12.26 -12.94 -8.19
C HIS A 145 13.47 -13.74 -8.69
N ALA A 146 14.36 -13.10 -9.48
CA ALA A 146 15.57 -13.74 -9.98
C ALA A 146 16.59 -14.04 -8.87
N LEU A 147 16.78 -13.13 -7.90
CA LEU A 147 17.76 -13.28 -6.83
C LEU A 147 17.20 -13.99 -5.59
N SER A 148 15.90 -13.98 -5.39
CA SER A 148 15.22 -14.51 -4.20
C SER A 148 13.86 -15.14 -4.58
N PRO A 149 13.84 -16.26 -5.32
CA PRO A 149 12.62 -16.86 -5.88
C PRO A 149 11.61 -17.33 -4.83
N GLY A 150 11.99 -17.41 -3.56
CA GLY A 150 11.09 -17.74 -2.44
C GLY A 150 10.50 -16.54 -1.72
N THR A 151 10.85 -15.31 -2.13
CA THR A 151 10.34 -14.08 -1.51
C THR A 151 9.11 -13.60 -2.26
N GLY A 152 7.97 -13.45 -1.56
CA GLY A 152 6.78 -12.82 -2.15
C GLY A 152 6.99 -11.30 -2.31
N VAL A 153 6.45 -10.74 -3.38
CA VAL A 153 6.59 -9.32 -3.72
C VAL A 153 5.22 -8.65 -3.81
N GLU A 154 5.02 -7.62 -2.99
CA GLU A 154 3.90 -6.70 -3.12
C GLU A 154 4.39 -5.38 -3.70
N VAL A 155 3.73 -4.87 -4.72
CA VAL A 155 4.02 -3.53 -5.23
C VAL A 155 2.86 -2.57 -4.98
N LEU A 156 3.17 -1.41 -4.39
CA LEU A 156 2.23 -0.31 -4.24
C LEU A 156 2.56 0.76 -5.28
N ILE A 157 1.74 0.82 -6.33
CA ILE A 157 1.98 1.65 -7.52
C ILE A 157 1.16 2.94 -7.52
N PRO A 158 1.62 4.01 -8.21
CA PRO A 158 0.76 5.12 -8.63
C PRO A 158 -0.24 4.65 -9.70
N ASP A 159 -1.10 5.54 -10.17
CA ASP A 159 -2.07 5.19 -11.22
C ASP A 159 -1.53 5.34 -12.65
N PHE A 160 -0.27 5.69 -12.83
CA PHE A 160 0.39 5.97 -14.11
C PHE A 160 -0.48 6.79 -15.08
N GLY A 161 -1.26 7.75 -14.58
CA GLY A 161 -2.20 8.53 -15.38
C GLY A 161 -3.37 7.72 -15.98
N GLY A 162 -3.45 6.41 -15.72
CA GLY A 162 -4.40 5.47 -16.31
C GLY A 162 -3.94 4.88 -17.65
N HIS A 163 -2.66 5.00 -17.98
CA HIS A 163 -2.07 4.43 -19.20
C HIS A 163 -1.97 2.91 -19.08
N ALA A 164 -2.72 2.19 -19.91
CA ALA A 164 -2.83 0.74 -19.84
C ALA A 164 -1.50 0.04 -20.13
N ASP A 165 -0.72 0.52 -21.10
CA ASP A 165 0.60 0.00 -21.45
C ASP A 165 1.59 0.04 -20.27
N GLN A 166 1.55 1.10 -19.46
CA GLN A 166 2.37 1.24 -18.26
C GLN A 166 1.91 0.29 -17.13
N LEU A 167 0.61 0.13 -16.97
CA LEU A 167 0.05 -0.84 -16.02
C LEU A 167 0.38 -2.27 -16.45
N ASP A 168 0.22 -2.61 -17.73
CA ASP A 168 0.50 -3.93 -18.27
C ASP A 168 1.97 -4.34 -18.10
N GLU A 169 2.90 -3.40 -18.18
CA GLU A 169 4.32 -3.67 -17.94
C GLU A 169 4.56 -4.16 -16.49
N VAL A 170 3.91 -3.52 -15.52
CA VAL A 170 4.01 -3.93 -14.12
C VAL A 170 3.27 -5.24 -13.89
N PHE A 171 2.09 -5.43 -14.49
CA PHE A 171 1.33 -6.68 -14.36
C PHE A 171 2.08 -7.88 -14.94
N ALA A 172 2.74 -7.71 -16.07
CA ALA A 172 3.56 -8.73 -16.70
C ALA A 172 4.80 -9.15 -15.88
N ALA A 173 5.24 -8.32 -14.94
CA ALA A 173 6.29 -8.71 -13.99
C ALA A 173 5.79 -9.65 -12.88
N ALA A 174 4.47 -9.89 -12.81
CA ALA A 174 3.78 -10.86 -11.96
C ALA A 174 4.10 -10.74 -10.46
N PRO A 175 3.87 -9.57 -9.82
CA PRO A 175 3.98 -9.49 -8.37
C PRO A 175 2.90 -10.38 -7.72
N GLU A 176 3.16 -10.91 -6.51
CA GLU A 176 2.17 -11.67 -5.74
C GLU A 176 0.97 -10.81 -5.35
N VAL A 177 1.20 -9.52 -5.05
CA VAL A 177 0.13 -8.56 -4.76
C VAL A 177 0.39 -7.25 -5.50
N LEU A 178 -0.62 -6.79 -6.22
CA LEU A 178 -0.66 -5.44 -6.74
C LEU A 178 -1.53 -4.56 -5.83
N ALA A 179 -0.90 -3.60 -5.19
CA ALA A 179 -1.57 -2.61 -4.37
C ALA A 179 -1.69 -1.26 -5.09
N HIS A 180 -2.88 -0.69 -5.05
CA HIS A 180 -3.14 0.70 -5.38
C HIS A 180 -4.11 1.28 -4.37
N ASN A 181 -3.63 2.21 -3.57
CA ASN A 181 -4.40 2.74 -2.46
C ASN A 181 -5.43 3.79 -2.94
N LEU A 182 -6.68 3.63 -2.53
CA LEU A 182 -7.74 4.63 -2.72
C LEU A 182 -7.58 5.79 -1.74
N GLU A 183 -7.16 5.49 -0.53
CA GLU A 183 -6.82 6.36 0.60
C GLU A 183 -8.00 7.07 1.24
N THR A 184 -8.97 7.59 0.48
CA THR A 184 -10.09 8.34 1.04
C THR A 184 -11.34 8.27 0.16
N VAL A 185 -12.42 8.89 0.63
CA VAL A 185 -13.77 8.86 0.03
C VAL A 185 -13.96 9.94 -1.05
N PRO A 186 -14.93 9.79 -1.98
CA PRO A 186 -15.11 10.67 -3.14
C PRO A 186 -15.18 12.16 -2.80
N ARG A 187 -15.97 12.54 -1.76
CA ARG A 187 -16.23 13.94 -1.40
C ARG A 187 -14.95 14.73 -1.10
N ILE A 188 -13.98 14.12 -0.45
CA ILE A 188 -12.74 14.77 -0.05
C ILE A 188 -11.54 14.36 -0.91
N PHE A 189 -11.72 13.42 -1.84
CA PHE A 189 -10.64 12.81 -2.62
C PHE A 189 -9.75 13.85 -3.31
N ARG A 190 -10.35 14.78 -4.05
CA ARG A 190 -9.61 15.81 -4.81
C ARG A 190 -8.81 16.75 -3.91
N ARG A 191 -9.28 17.00 -2.68
CA ARG A 191 -8.56 17.80 -1.70
C ARG A 191 -7.34 17.06 -1.17
N ILE A 192 -7.51 15.78 -0.87
CA ILE A 192 -6.47 14.93 -0.23
C ILE A 192 -5.46 14.42 -1.26
N ARG A 193 -5.92 14.05 -2.47
CA ARG A 193 -5.11 13.49 -3.56
C ARG A 193 -5.31 14.24 -4.88
N PRO A 194 -4.89 15.51 -5.00
CA PRO A 194 -5.25 16.38 -6.12
C PRO A 194 -4.77 15.89 -7.49
N ALA A 195 -3.69 15.12 -7.55
CA ALA A 195 -3.13 14.57 -8.79
C ALA A 195 -3.74 13.23 -9.22
N PHE A 196 -4.58 12.63 -8.36
CA PHE A 196 -5.25 11.36 -8.63
C PHE A 196 -6.74 11.58 -8.92
N ARG A 197 -7.42 10.53 -9.38
CA ARG A 197 -8.88 10.50 -9.57
C ARG A 197 -9.45 9.24 -8.95
N TYR A 198 -10.57 9.36 -8.26
CA TYR A 198 -11.21 8.25 -7.54
C TYR A 198 -11.53 7.08 -8.48
N GLU A 199 -12.24 7.36 -9.57
CA GLU A 199 -12.63 6.35 -10.56
C GLU A 199 -11.42 5.68 -11.23
N ARG A 200 -10.38 6.47 -11.54
CA ARG A 200 -9.16 5.93 -12.11
C ARG A 200 -8.42 5.00 -11.12
N SER A 201 -8.46 5.33 -9.84
CA SER A 201 -7.87 4.46 -8.82
C SER A 201 -8.60 3.11 -8.72
N LEU A 202 -9.93 3.12 -8.85
CA LEU A 202 -10.71 1.88 -8.94
C LEU A 202 -10.43 1.10 -10.23
N ASP A 203 -10.23 1.83 -11.34
CA ASP A 203 -9.95 1.21 -12.64
C ASP A 203 -8.60 0.48 -12.67
N VAL A 204 -7.56 1.04 -12.03
CA VAL A 204 -6.27 0.34 -11.84
C VAL A 204 -6.47 -1.02 -11.17
N LEU A 205 -7.30 -1.08 -10.13
CA LEU A 205 -7.59 -2.34 -9.43
C LEU A 205 -8.39 -3.32 -10.31
N ARG A 206 -9.36 -2.82 -11.11
CA ARG A 206 -10.10 -3.67 -12.07
C ARG A 206 -9.17 -4.30 -13.10
N GLN A 207 -8.26 -3.51 -13.68
CA GLN A 207 -7.27 -3.97 -14.66
C GLN A 207 -6.33 -5.01 -14.04
N ALA A 208 -5.79 -4.75 -12.85
CA ALA A 208 -4.94 -5.69 -12.12
C ALA A 208 -5.66 -7.01 -11.80
N ARG A 209 -6.94 -6.93 -11.40
CA ARG A 209 -7.77 -8.11 -11.16
C ARG A 209 -8.02 -8.91 -12.45
N ALA A 210 -8.30 -8.23 -13.56
CA ALA A 210 -8.47 -8.85 -14.87
C ALA A 210 -7.19 -9.54 -15.36
N ALA A 211 -6.01 -9.01 -15.00
CA ALA A 211 -4.72 -9.64 -15.24
C ALA A 211 -4.42 -10.84 -14.29
N GLY A 212 -5.35 -11.22 -13.39
CA GLY A 212 -5.22 -12.36 -12.49
C GLY A 212 -4.48 -12.11 -11.17
N LEU A 213 -3.99 -10.90 -10.94
CA LEU A 213 -3.24 -10.54 -9.75
C LEU A 213 -4.12 -10.52 -8.49
N VAL A 214 -3.52 -10.76 -7.33
CA VAL A 214 -4.15 -10.42 -6.05
C VAL A 214 -4.10 -8.92 -5.88
N THR A 215 -5.24 -8.30 -5.62
CA THR A 215 -5.37 -6.85 -5.56
C THR A 215 -5.56 -6.36 -4.13
N LYS A 216 -4.94 -5.24 -3.81
CA LYS A 216 -4.98 -4.64 -2.48
C LYS A 216 -5.20 -3.14 -2.54
N SER A 217 -5.90 -2.61 -1.51
CA SER A 217 -6.07 -1.17 -1.33
C SER A 217 -6.02 -0.77 0.15
N ASN A 218 -5.99 0.53 0.39
CA ASN A 218 -5.98 1.11 1.74
C ASN A 218 -6.97 2.27 1.84
N LEU A 219 -7.60 2.40 3.00
CA LEU A 219 -8.38 3.56 3.41
C LEU A 219 -7.77 4.17 4.68
N ILE A 220 -7.57 5.48 4.66
CA ILE A 220 -7.07 6.26 5.79
C ILE A 220 -8.24 6.98 6.44
N LEU A 221 -8.47 6.71 7.72
CA LEU A 221 -9.51 7.34 8.52
C LEU A 221 -8.99 8.52 9.33
N GLY A 222 -9.86 9.50 9.56
CA GLY A 222 -9.52 10.73 10.29
C GLY A 222 -9.14 11.89 9.38
N LEU A 223 -9.46 11.81 8.08
CA LEU A 223 -9.30 12.88 7.09
C LEU A 223 -10.58 13.74 6.90
N GLY A 224 -11.67 13.42 7.62
CA GLY A 224 -12.96 14.11 7.55
C GLY A 224 -14.04 13.37 6.77
N GLU A 225 -13.84 12.09 6.53
CA GLU A 225 -14.84 11.15 6.00
C GLU A 225 -15.91 10.84 7.05
N THR A 226 -17.11 10.43 6.60
CA THR A 226 -18.16 9.87 7.44
C THR A 226 -18.14 8.35 7.37
N PRO A 227 -18.73 7.63 8.37
CA PRO A 227 -18.82 6.17 8.34
C PRO A 227 -19.54 5.64 7.09
N ASP A 228 -20.63 6.27 6.67
CA ASP A 228 -21.39 5.86 5.48
C ASP A 228 -20.55 5.98 4.21
N GLU A 229 -19.77 7.06 4.08
CA GLU A 229 -18.85 7.25 2.95
C GLU A 229 -17.75 6.20 2.92
N VAL A 230 -17.25 5.77 4.09
CA VAL A 230 -16.25 4.69 4.18
C VAL A 230 -16.86 3.37 3.74
N HIS A 231 -18.08 3.03 4.18
CA HIS A 231 -18.79 1.84 3.72
C HIS A 231 -19.02 1.85 2.21
N GLU A 232 -19.36 3.01 1.63
CA GLU A 232 -19.53 3.16 0.19
C GLU A 232 -18.20 2.91 -0.55
N ALA A 233 -17.10 3.54 -0.09
CA ALA A 233 -15.77 3.32 -0.67
C ALA A 233 -15.31 1.85 -0.56
N MET A 234 -15.65 1.15 0.52
CA MET A 234 -15.38 -0.29 0.64
C MET A 234 -16.19 -1.11 -0.38
N ARG A 235 -17.48 -0.78 -0.62
CA ARG A 235 -18.29 -1.41 -1.67
C ARG A 235 -17.71 -1.17 -3.06
N ASP A 236 -17.27 0.07 -3.35
CA ASP A 236 -16.65 0.43 -4.62
C ASP A 236 -15.36 -0.36 -4.85
N LEU A 237 -14.51 -0.51 -3.82
CA LEU A 237 -13.31 -1.32 -3.87
C LEU A 237 -13.63 -2.79 -4.16
N ARG A 238 -14.64 -3.38 -3.49
CA ARG A 238 -15.07 -4.75 -3.78
C ARG A 238 -15.60 -4.91 -5.20
N ALA A 239 -16.43 -3.97 -5.66
CA ALA A 239 -16.93 -3.96 -7.03
C ALA A 239 -15.81 -3.81 -8.08
N ALA A 240 -14.70 -3.15 -7.71
CA ALA A 240 -13.48 -3.08 -8.52
C ALA A 240 -12.64 -4.36 -8.47
N GLY A 241 -13.03 -5.38 -7.68
CA GLY A 241 -12.31 -6.64 -7.56
C GLY A 241 -11.18 -6.63 -6.53
N CYS A 242 -11.12 -5.62 -5.65
CA CYS A 242 -10.14 -5.56 -4.58
C CYS A 242 -10.35 -6.72 -3.58
N GLU A 243 -9.30 -7.50 -3.31
CA GLU A 243 -9.36 -8.68 -2.45
C GLU A 243 -8.86 -8.41 -1.04
N LEU A 244 -7.85 -7.56 -0.90
CA LEU A 244 -7.20 -7.23 0.36
C LEU A 244 -7.42 -5.76 0.70
N LEU A 245 -7.79 -5.48 1.94
CA LEU A 245 -8.02 -4.12 2.41
C LEU A 245 -7.25 -3.84 3.70
N THR A 246 -6.60 -2.69 3.76
CA THR A 246 -6.12 -2.12 5.03
C THR A 246 -6.93 -0.88 5.38
N VAL A 247 -7.28 -0.72 6.68
CA VAL A 247 -7.97 0.47 7.20
C VAL A 247 -7.12 1.05 8.31
N THR A 248 -6.68 2.31 8.14
CA THR A 248 -5.60 2.89 8.91
C THR A 248 -5.99 4.24 9.52
N GLN A 249 -5.38 4.62 10.64
CA GLN A 249 -5.53 5.97 11.19
C GLN A 249 -4.57 6.93 10.49
N TYR A 250 -5.07 8.09 10.11
CA TYR A 250 -4.24 9.20 9.68
C TYR A 250 -3.37 9.71 10.84
N LEU A 251 -2.07 9.76 10.59
CA LEU A 251 -1.12 10.40 11.49
C LEU A 251 -0.46 11.57 10.75
N ARG A 252 -0.82 12.78 11.15
CA ARG A 252 -0.33 14.01 10.52
C ARG A 252 1.19 14.14 10.63
N PRO A 253 1.93 14.18 9.51
CA PRO A 253 3.40 14.23 9.56
C PRO A 253 3.95 15.56 10.09
N THR A 254 3.46 16.67 9.56
CA THR A 254 3.91 18.03 9.94
C THR A 254 2.74 19.02 9.92
N PRO A 255 2.88 20.23 10.48
CA PRO A 255 1.80 21.24 10.46
C PRO A 255 1.32 21.65 9.06
N ARG A 256 2.14 21.46 8.02
CA ARG A 256 1.76 21.79 6.63
C ARG A 256 0.78 20.80 6.00
N HIS A 257 0.69 19.57 6.55
CA HIS A 257 -0.20 18.52 6.08
C HIS A 257 -1.62 18.68 6.62
N HIS A 258 -2.56 17.95 6.02
CA HIS A 258 -3.95 17.93 6.44
C HIS A 258 -4.07 17.72 7.96
N PRO A 259 -4.92 18.50 8.67
CA PRO A 259 -5.17 18.26 10.09
C PRO A 259 -5.79 16.89 10.33
N VAL A 260 -5.56 16.30 11.51
CA VAL A 260 -6.36 15.15 11.95
C VAL A 260 -7.74 15.66 12.31
N GLU A 261 -8.76 15.28 11.53
CA GLU A 261 -10.15 15.69 11.77
C GLU A 261 -10.79 14.85 12.88
N ARG A 262 -10.35 13.60 13.04
CA ARG A 262 -10.85 12.68 14.06
C ARG A 262 -9.81 11.62 14.44
N TRP A 263 -9.72 11.33 15.71
CA TRP A 263 -9.03 10.14 16.23
C TRP A 263 -10.02 9.00 16.34
N VAL A 264 -9.89 8.01 15.46
CA VAL A 264 -10.76 6.83 15.43
C VAL A 264 -10.44 5.93 16.61
N ARG A 265 -11.46 5.42 17.30
CA ARG A 265 -11.29 4.55 18.48
C ARG A 265 -10.90 3.14 18.05
N PRO A 266 -10.12 2.42 18.85
CA PRO A 266 -9.70 1.04 18.53
C PRO A 266 -10.88 0.11 18.20
N GLU A 267 -12.01 0.28 18.90
CA GLU A 267 -13.20 -0.53 18.70
C GLU A 267 -13.80 -0.36 17.31
N GLU A 268 -13.80 0.87 16.78
CA GLU A 268 -14.29 1.17 15.42
C GLU A 268 -13.45 0.46 14.34
N PHE A 269 -12.16 0.23 14.58
CA PHE A 269 -11.34 -0.53 13.63
C PHE A 269 -11.75 -2.00 13.56
N LEU A 270 -12.23 -2.58 14.67
CA LEU A 270 -12.79 -3.94 14.66
C LEU A 270 -14.11 -3.99 13.89
N ASP A 271 -14.91 -2.92 13.97
CA ASP A 271 -16.14 -2.81 13.16
C ASP A 271 -15.81 -2.76 11.67
N TRP A 272 -14.79 -2.01 11.26
CA TRP A 272 -14.35 -1.97 9.87
C TRP A 272 -13.79 -3.30 9.36
N GLU A 273 -13.09 -4.05 10.21
CA GLU A 273 -12.62 -5.40 9.88
C GLU A 273 -13.79 -6.35 9.61
N ARG A 274 -14.82 -6.32 10.49
CA ARG A 274 -16.05 -7.11 10.30
C ARG A 274 -16.80 -6.69 9.04
N ALA A 275 -17.02 -5.40 8.84
CA ALA A 275 -17.69 -4.88 7.65
C ALA A 275 -16.97 -5.30 6.36
N GLY A 276 -15.64 -5.31 6.35
CA GLY A 276 -14.87 -5.80 5.21
C GLY A 276 -15.05 -7.29 4.96
N ALA A 277 -15.06 -8.10 6.01
CA ALA A 277 -15.34 -9.54 5.89
C ALA A 277 -16.77 -9.80 5.35
N GLU A 278 -17.77 -9.07 5.83
CA GLU A 278 -19.16 -9.14 5.36
C GLU A 278 -19.30 -8.73 3.88
N LEU A 279 -18.51 -7.75 3.43
CA LEU A 279 -18.46 -7.34 2.03
C LEU A 279 -17.70 -8.34 1.14
N GLY A 280 -17.08 -9.39 1.71
CA GLY A 280 -16.39 -10.45 0.98
C GLY A 280 -14.96 -10.11 0.56
N PHE A 281 -14.25 -9.24 1.29
CA PHE A 281 -12.80 -9.14 1.14
C PHE A 281 -12.15 -10.44 1.62
N SER A 282 -11.15 -10.93 0.89
CA SER A 282 -10.41 -12.15 1.25
C SER A 282 -9.54 -11.96 2.49
N GLY A 283 -9.12 -10.72 2.75
CA GLY A 283 -8.41 -10.34 3.95
C GLY A 283 -8.57 -8.86 4.26
N VAL A 284 -8.78 -8.56 5.54
CA VAL A 284 -8.86 -7.18 6.05
C VAL A 284 -7.94 -7.02 7.24
N MET A 285 -7.19 -5.95 7.26
CA MET A 285 -6.36 -5.58 8.41
C MET A 285 -6.66 -4.14 8.79
N SER A 286 -7.23 -3.95 9.97
CA SER A 286 -7.74 -2.66 10.42
C SER A 286 -7.16 -2.31 11.78
N GLY A 287 -6.70 -1.07 11.96
CA GLY A 287 -6.16 -0.66 13.24
C GLY A 287 -5.47 0.71 13.26
N PRO A 288 -5.35 1.32 14.44
CA PRO A 288 -4.83 2.68 14.57
C PRO A 288 -3.35 2.82 14.20
N LEU A 289 -2.57 1.76 14.28
CA LEU A 289 -1.15 1.72 13.89
C LEU A 289 -0.90 0.90 12.62
N VAL A 290 -1.92 0.27 12.04
CA VAL A 290 -1.82 -0.43 10.76
C VAL A 290 -1.32 0.56 9.68
N ARG A 291 -0.53 0.06 8.75
CA ARG A 291 -0.08 0.73 7.53
C ARG A 291 -0.37 -0.17 6.34
N SER A 292 -0.41 0.38 5.14
CA SER A 292 -0.72 -0.40 3.94
C SER A 292 0.20 -1.63 3.76
N SER A 293 1.46 -1.54 4.16
CA SER A 293 2.44 -2.64 4.11
C SER A 293 2.62 -3.40 5.43
N TYR A 294 1.81 -3.13 6.46
CA TYR A 294 1.95 -3.80 7.74
C TYR A 294 1.59 -5.27 7.64
N ARG A 295 2.57 -6.15 7.93
CA ARG A 295 2.43 -7.62 7.84
C ARG A 295 1.78 -8.06 6.53
N ALA A 296 2.25 -7.48 5.43
CA ALA A 296 1.67 -7.65 4.12
C ALA A 296 1.68 -9.12 3.66
N GLY A 297 2.74 -9.87 3.98
CA GLY A 297 2.82 -11.30 3.68
C GLY A 297 1.76 -12.12 4.40
N ARG A 298 1.42 -11.79 5.65
CA ARG A 298 0.33 -12.47 6.36
C ARG A 298 -1.03 -12.19 5.75
N LEU A 299 -1.26 -10.96 5.31
CA LEU A 299 -2.51 -10.59 4.63
C LEU A 299 -2.62 -11.28 3.27
N TYR A 300 -1.51 -11.39 2.53
CA TYR A 300 -1.46 -12.15 1.28
C TYR A 300 -1.84 -13.63 1.47
N GLN A 301 -1.33 -14.29 2.52
CA GLN A 301 -1.69 -15.69 2.80
C GLN A 301 -3.20 -15.90 3.00
N GLN A 302 -3.92 -14.91 3.53
CA GLN A 302 -5.39 -14.98 3.63
C GLN A 302 -6.04 -15.00 2.24
N ALA A 303 -5.55 -14.20 1.28
CA ALA A 303 -6.06 -14.22 -0.09
C ALA A 303 -5.78 -15.55 -0.80
N VAL A 304 -4.59 -16.11 -0.63
CA VAL A 304 -4.23 -17.42 -1.19
C VAL A 304 -5.18 -18.49 -0.67
N THR A 305 -5.34 -18.58 0.65
CA THR A 305 -6.25 -19.54 1.29
C THR A 305 -7.69 -19.38 0.79
N ALA A 306 -8.18 -18.15 0.65
CA ALA A 306 -9.54 -17.91 0.14
C ALA A 306 -9.70 -18.30 -1.33
N ARG A 307 -8.70 -18.05 -2.16
CA ARG A 307 -8.71 -18.49 -3.58
C ARG A 307 -8.71 -20.02 -3.70
N ASP A 308 -7.88 -20.71 -2.92
CA ASP A 308 -7.78 -22.17 -2.94
C ASP A 308 -9.11 -22.81 -2.50
N ALA A 309 -9.73 -22.27 -1.45
CA ALA A 309 -11.05 -22.73 -0.99
C ALA A 309 -12.14 -22.55 -2.08
N ALA A 310 -12.11 -21.43 -2.81
CA ALA A 310 -13.05 -21.18 -3.89
C ALA A 310 -12.84 -22.15 -5.07
N HIS A 311 -11.60 -22.48 -5.43
CA HIS A 311 -11.29 -23.46 -6.49
C HIS A 311 -11.70 -24.89 -6.08
N GLY A 312 -11.44 -25.30 -4.83
CA GLY A 312 -11.88 -26.58 -4.30
C GLY A 312 -13.39 -26.76 -4.34
N ALA A 313 -14.15 -25.73 -3.97
CA ALA A 313 -15.61 -25.75 -4.00
C ALA A 313 -16.20 -25.85 -5.43
N MET A 314 -15.50 -25.36 -6.45
CA MET A 314 -15.92 -25.48 -7.85
C MET A 314 -15.62 -26.85 -8.46
N SER A 315 -14.60 -27.56 -7.97
CA SER A 315 -14.27 -28.91 -8.45
C SER A 315 -15.18 -30.01 -7.89
N ASP A 316 -15.87 -29.72 -6.79
CA ASP A 316 -16.78 -30.67 -6.12
C ASP A 316 -18.25 -30.62 -6.62
N VAL A 317 -18.54 -29.84 -7.66
CA VAL A 317 -19.87 -29.83 -8.30
C VAL A 317 -19.96 -31.08 -9.20
N PRO A 318 -20.78 -32.09 -8.87
CA PRO A 318 -20.90 -33.29 -9.72
C PRO A 318 -21.47 -32.90 -11.07
N GLU A 319 -20.80 -33.31 -12.15
CA GLU A 319 -21.34 -33.22 -13.52
C GLU A 319 -22.74 -33.86 -13.53
N SER A 320 -23.75 -33.06 -13.81
CA SER A 320 -25.11 -33.56 -14.01
C SER A 320 -25.13 -34.47 -15.22
N VAL A 321 -25.23 -35.77 -14.96
CA VAL A 321 -25.43 -36.80 -16.00
C VAL A 321 -26.74 -36.45 -16.73
N PRO A 322 -26.73 -36.27 -18.06
CA PRO A 322 -27.97 -36.07 -18.79
C PRO A 322 -28.80 -37.38 -18.73
N GLU A 323 -29.99 -37.31 -18.14
CA GLU A 323 -30.99 -38.39 -18.23
C GLU A 323 -31.32 -38.66 -19.70
N ASN A 324 -30.83 -39.78 -20.21
CA ASN A 324 -31.27 -40.32 -21.49
C ASN A 324 -32.71 -40.81 -21.36
N SER A 325 -33.65 -39.98 -21.73
CA SER A 325 -35.03 -40.38 -21.98
C SER A 325 -35.12 -41.21 -23.29
N HIS A 326 -34.94 -42.53 -23.19
CA HIS A 326 -35.40 -43.45 -24.20
C HIS A 326 -36.91 -43.64 -23.97
N GLY A 327 -37.71 -42.89 -24.75
CA GLY A 327 -39.14 -43.16 -24.94
C GLY A 327 -39.32 -44.28 -25.96
N GLN A 328 -40.10 -45.26 -25.56
CA GLN A 328 -40.75 -46.17 -26.48
C GLN A 328 -41.98 -45.50 -27.09
#